data_172072f4dc564b49970155340ebcbbb4
#
_entry.id   172072f4dc564b49970155340ebcbbb4
#
_cell.length_a   1.000
_cell.length_b   1.000
_cell.length_c   1.000
_cell.angle_alpha   90.00
_cell.angle_beta   90.00
_cell.angle_gamma   90.00
#
_symmetry.space_group_name_H-M   'P 1'
#
loop_
_entity.id
_entity.type
_entity.pdbx_description
1 polymer ?
#
loop_
_entity_poly.entity_id
_entity_poly.type
_entity_poly.pdbx_seq_one_letter_code
_entity_poly.pdbx_strand_id
1 'polypeptide(L)'
;DDEDYREQPEWLKQAYYYYKIGDNPGRFPKPFEIGTLVSSIVEKSLDWIRTNEPQQWKEFAKDFMYQNAKGFYPIPTAVRPFIENFMNFSFFRDAPVVPKSLDKNLSNKFYYTEYTSETFKLVSELLNGLVGDESFLAMNPIHAENVFRSWTGGIGRYIIDILDYGLIKAKIIDDPIKPTDTLSKIPVIRAFDVRDVPGYSSKSLTTFFEKLEPIQKAFNDLEYAQKIGDFEEVERLQKEAPFDKKFMLDYQKSIKDLDKAIRQIYNIKELADGTKITGDMKREMIDQQYILMINFAKQALNLLDKMEDK
;
A
#
# COMPACT_ATOMS: atom_id res chain seq x y z
N ASP A 1 -14.19 9.09 -17.90
CA ASP A 1 -14.59 8.04 -16.97
C ASP A 1 -13.61 6.87 -17.09
N ASP A 2 -12.39 7.10 -16.60
CA ASP A 2 -11.31 6.15 -16.73
C ASP A 2 -11.26 5.28 -15.46
N GLU A 3 -11.43 3.96 -15.60
CA GLU A 3 -11.42 3.02 -14.49
C GLU A 3 -10.05 3.03 -13.80
N ASP A 4 -8.97 3.22 -14.57
CA ASP A 4 -7.60 3.33 -14.06
C ASP A 4 -7.44 4.53 -13.13
N TYR A 5 -8.09 5.67 -13.45
CA TYR A 5 -8.10 6.83 -12.56
C TYR A 5 -8.87 6.56 -11.27
N ARG A 6 -9.99 5.81 -11.33
CA ARG A 6 -10.77 5.49 -10.13
C ARG A 6 -10.01 4.63 -9.13
N GLU A 7 -9.13 3.75 -9.62
CA GLU A 7 -8.29 2.89 -8.78
C GLU A 7 -7.09 3.61 -8.16
N GLN A 8 -6.76 4.82 -8.61
CA GLN A 8 -5.66 5.57 -8.00
C GLN A 8 -5.99 5.96 -6.56
N PRO A 9 -4.99 5.96 -5.65
CA PRO A 9 -5.17 6.39 -4.27
C PRO A 9 -5.71 7.82 -4.17
N GLU A 10 -6.60 8.09 -3.24
CA GLU A 10 -7.21 9.42 -3.07
C GLU A 10 -6.17 10.53 -2.84
N TRP A 11 -5.09 10.26 -2.08
CA TRP A 11 -4.02 11.22 -1.87
C TRP A 11 -3.30 11.63 -3.17
N LEU A 12 -3.18 10.70 -4.15
CA LEU A 12 -2.63 11.02 -5.47
C LEU A 12 -3.60 11.90 -6.26
N LYS A 13 -4.89 11.57 -6.25
CA LYS A 13 -5.93 12.37 -6.91
C LYS A 13 -5.99 13.80 -6.35
N GLN A 14 -5.74 13.97 -5.05
CA GLN A 14 -5.69 15.28 -4.42
C GLN A 14 -4.44 16.07 -4.78
N ALA A 15 -3.28 15.41 -4.91
CA ALA A 15 -2.00 16.06 -5.16
C ALA A 15 -1.70 16.35 -6.65
N TYR A 16 -2.39 15.67 -7.59
CA TYR A 16 -2.08 15.74 -9.02
C TYR A 16 -3.33 15.90 -9.88
N TYR A 17 -3.18 16.60 -11.01
CA TYR A 17 -4.09 16.52 -12.16
C TYR A 17 -3.67 15.33 -13.03
N TYR A 18 -4.63 14.57 -13.51
CA TYR A 18 -4.40 13.45 -14.42
C TYR A 18 -4.80 13.85 -15.85
N TYR A 19 -4.03 13.39 -16.81
CA TYR A 19 -4.33 13.57 -18.23
C TYR A 19 -3.93 12.29 -18.98
N LYS A 20 -4.51 12.11 -20.16
CA LYS A 20 -4.18 11.00 -21.06
C LYS A 20 -3.86 11.56 -22.44
N ILE A 21 -2.71 11.18 -22.99
CA ILE A 21 -2.31 11.52 -24.35
C ILE A 21 -2.24 10.22 -25.14
N GLY A 22 -3.28 9.94 -25.95
CA GLY A 22 -3.47 8.62 -26.54
C GLY A 22 -3.73 7.60 -25.41
N ASP A 23 -2.96 6.52 -25.38
CA ASP A 23 -3.07 5.47 -24.35
C ASP A 23 -2.10 5.68 -23.16
N ASN A 24 -1.30 6.75 -23.18
CA ASN A 24 -0.32 7.02 -22.13
C ASN A 24 -0.92 7.95 -21.07
N PRO A 25 -1.17 7.44 -19.82
CA PRO A 25 -1.61 8.27 -18.71
C PRO A 25 -0.43 9.09 -18.18
N GLY A 26 -0.72 10.33 -17.83
CA GLY A 26 0.24 11.22 -17.20
C GLY A 26 -0.40 12.02 -16.07
N ARG A 27 0.41 12.64 -15.24
CA ARG A 27 -0.05 13.50 -14.16
C ARG A 27 0.77 14.76 -14.05
N PHE A 28 0.15 15.82 -13.54
CA PHE A 28 0.79 17.09 -13.30
C PHE A 28 0.54 17.50 -11.84
N PRO A 29 1.57 17.86 -11.05
CA PRO A 29 1.39 18.24 -9.66
C PRO A 29 0.52 19.51 -9.56
N LYS A 30 -0.47 19.47 -8.65
CA LYS A 30 -1.28 20.65 -8.34
C LYS A 30 -0.41 21.68 -7.63
N PRO A 31 -0.55 22.98 -7.96
CA PRO A 31 0.20 24.02 -7.26
C PRO A 31 -0.17 24.06 -5.79
N PHE A 32 0.83 24.22 -4.94
CA PHE A 32 0.78 24.12 -3.47
C PHE A 32 -0.54 24.51 -2.80
N GLU A 33 -0.71 24.14 -1.55
CA GLU A 33 -1.85 24.22 -0.60
C GLU A 33 -3.14 24.91 -1.08
N ILE A 34 -3.08 26.14 -1.60
CA ILE A 34 -4.25 26.87 -2.11
C ILE A 34 -4.75 26.29 -3.44
N GLY A 35 -3.84 25.90 -4.34
CA GLY A 35 -4.20 25.29 -5.61
C GLY A 35 -4.82 23.91 -5.43
N THR A 36 -4.30 23.11 -4.49
CA THR A 36 -4.85 21.81 -4.13
C THR A 36 -6.26 21.93 -3.54
N LEU A 37 -6.46 22.94 -2.68
CA LEU A 37 -7.75 23.22 -2.05
C LEU A 37 -8.80 23.60 -3.09
N VAL A 38 -8.52 24.63 -3.89
CA VAL A 38 -9.49 25.15 -4.88
C VAL A 38 -9.78 24.12 -5.96
N SER A 39 -8.75 23.46 -6.50
CA SER A 39 -8.97 22.47 -7.57
C SER A 39 -9.70 21.24 -7.09
N SER A 40 -9.40 20.74 -5.88
CA SER A 40 -10.10 19.58 -5.33
C SER A 40 -11.59 19.87 -5.04
N ILE A 41 -11.90 21.07 -4.56
CA ILE A 41 -13.29 21.50 -4.38
C ILE A 41 -14.01 21.54 -5.74
N VAL A 42 -13.40 22.14 -6.75
CA VAL A 42 -14.00 22.26 -8.10
C VAL A 42 -14.20 20.86 -8.72
N GLU A 43 -13.19 20.00 -8.68
CA GLU A 43 -13.27 18.64 -9.23
C GLU A 43 -14.40 17.83 -8.55
N LYS A 44 -14.47 17.86 -7.22
CA LYS A 44 -15.50 17.13 -6.48
C LYS A 44 -16.88 17.73 -6.64
N SER A 45 -16.98 19.06 -6.86
CA SER A 45 -18.25 19.70 -7.23
C SER A 45 -18.73 19.24 -8.60
N LEU A 46 -17.83 19.14 -9.58
CA LEU A 46 -18.14 18.65 -10.91
C LEU A 46 -18.53 17.16 -10.89
N ASP A 47 -17.82 16.35 -10.11
CA ASP A 47 -18.15 14.93 -9.92
C ASP A 47 -19.52 14.78 -9.28
N TRP A 48 -19.86 15.59 -8.28
CA TRP A 48 -21.18 15.58 -7.65
C TRP A 48 -22.29 15.97 -8.63
N ILE A 49 -22.10 17.02 -9.41
CA ILE A 49 -23.07 17.44 -10.44
C ILE A 49 -23.28 16.32 -11.46
N ARG A 50 -22.25 15.56 -11.78
CA ARG A 50 -22.28 14.48 -12.78
C ARG A 50 -22.87 13.18 -12.24
N THR A 51 -22.57 12.80 -11.00
CA THR A 51 -22.99 11.51 -10.41
C THR A 51 -24.24 11.62 -9.57
N ASN A 52 -24.60 12.85 -9.12
CA ASN A 52 -25.69 13.15 -8.19
C ASN A 52 -25.62 12.37 -6.86
N GLU A 53 -24.38 12.03 -6.41
CA GLU A 53 -24.12 11.28 -5.18
C GLU A 53 -23.60 12.20 -4.06
N PRO A 54 -24.47 12.65 -3.12
CA PRO A 54 -24.07 13.54 -2.02
C PRO A 54 -23.11 12.87 -1.01
N GLN A 55 -23.02 11.55 -1.02
CA GLN A 55 -22.11 10.79 -0.14
C GLN A 55 -20.64 11.14 -0.44
N GLN A 56 -20.27 11.33 -1.69
CA GLN A 56 -18.91 11.69 -2.10
C GLN A 56 -18.44 13.03 -1.54
N TRP A 57 -19.35 13.99 -1.36
CA TRP A 57 -19.04 15.27 -0.72
C TRP A 57 -18.77 15.13 0.78
N LYS A 58 -19.50 14.25 1.48
CA LYS A 58 -19.27 14.01 2.92
C LYS A 58 -17.92 13.32 3.15
N GLU A 59 -17.60 12.34 2.32
CA GLU A 59 -16.31 11.65 2.36
C GLU A 59 -15.17 12.63 2.03
N PHE A 60 -15.30 13.41 0.97
CA PHE A 60 -14.32 14.45 0.62
C PHE A 60 -14.13 15.47 1.76
N ALA A 61 -15.22 16.00 2.33
CA ALA A 61 -15.13 16.97 3.42
C ALA A 61 -14.45 16.37 4.66
N LYS A 62 -14.76 15.11 4.98
CA LYS A 62 -14.11 14.38 6.08
C LYS A 62 -12.63 14.18 5.81
N ASP A 63 -12.26 13.68 4.63
CA ASP A 63 -10.87 13.44 4.24
C ASP A 63 -10.09 14.74 4.14
N PHE A 64 -10.70 15.78 3.60
CA PHE A 64 -10.12 17.11 3.51
C PHE A 64 -9.84 17.72 4.89
N MET A 65 -10.83 17.67 5.79
CA MET A 65 -10.67 18.13 7.18
C MET A 65 -9.61 17.31 7.91
N TYR A 66 -9.62 15.99 7.71
CA TYR A 66 -8.66 15.08 8.32
C TYR A 66 -7.22 15.31 7.82
N GLN A 67 -7.02 15.51 6.53
CA GLN A 67 -5.69 15.78 5.96
C GLN A 67 -5.15 17.15 6.37
N ASN A 68 -6.01 18.17 6.38
CA ASN A 68 -5.59 19.50 6.86
C ASN A 68 -5.36 19.52 8.37
N ALA A 69 -6.17 18.81 9.16
CA ALA A 69 -5.94 18.65 10.59
C ALA A 69 -4.62 17.91 10.87
N LYS A 70 -4.23 16.95 10.05
CA LYS A 70 -2.91 16.29 10.16
C LYS A 70 -1.72 17.24 9.97
N GLY A 71 -1.87 18.27 9.14
CA GLY A 71 -0.86 19.34 8.98
C GLY A 71 -0.66 20.18 10.25
N PHE A 72 -1.67 20.26 11.13
CA PHE A 72 -1.63 20.98 12.40
C PHE A 72 -1.16 20.13 13.60
N TYR A 73 -0.89 18.83 13.42
CA TYR A 73 -0.32 18.02 14.50
C TYR A 73 1.12 18.47 14.80
N PRO A 74 1.40 18.93 16.04
CA PRO A 74 2.73 19.39 16.43
C PRO A 74 3.70 18.22 16.68
N ILE A 75 3.69 17.22 15.79
CA ILE A 75 4.65 16.12 15.86
C ILE A 75 5.95 16.59 15.19
N PRO A 76 7.06 16.65 15.95
CA PRO A 76 8.35 16.98 15.36
C PRO A 76 8.66 16.03 14.18
N THR A 77 9.09 16.60 13.05
CA THR A 77 9.41 15.84 11.83
C THR A 77 10.41 14.70 12.07
N ALA A 78 11.30 14.87 13.03
CA ALA A 78 12.27 13.83 13.41
C ALA A 78 11.60 12.59 14.04
N VAL A 79 10.50 12.76 14.77
CA VAL A 79 9.82 11.67 15.50
C VAL A 79 8.70 11.05 14.66
N ARG A 80 8.16 11.81 13.71
CA ARG A 80 7.03 11.40 12.88
C ARG A 80 7.17 10.00 12.23
N PRO A 81 8.30 9.65 11.58
CA PRO A 81 8.42 8.35 10.92
C PRO A 81 8.40 7.16 11.90
N PHE A 82 8.84 7.36 13.14
CA PHE A 82 8.74 6.32 14.17
C PHE A 82 7.29 6.10 14.60
N ILE A 83 6.51 7.16 14.73
CA ILE A 83 5.07 7.07 15.01
C ILE A 83 4.35 6.41 13.84
N GLU A 84 4.64 6.80 12.59
CA GLU A 84 4.10 6.18 11.39
C GLU A 84 4.41 4.67 11.34
N ASN A 85 5.63 4.28 11.65
CA ASN A 85 6.03 2.88 11.70
C ASN A 85 5.32 2.11 12.82
N PHE A 86 5.22 2.70 14.02
CA PHE A 86 4.55 2.09 15.16
C PHE A 86 3.05 1.86 14.88
N MET A 87 2.39 2.85 14.29
CA MET A 87 0.98 2.77 13.90
C MET A 87 0.76 1.98 12.60
N ASN A 88 1.82 1.60 11.91
CA ASN A 88 1.79 1.10 10.53
C ASN A 88 0.94 1.98 9.61
N PHE A 89 1.06 3.29 9.75
CA PHE A 89 0.24 4.25 9.02
C PHE A 89 1.03 5.48 8.60
N SER A 90 1.09 5.75 7.30
CA SER A 90 1.72 6.94 6.74
C SER A 90 0.72 8.09 6.68
N PHE A 91 0.97 9.15 7.44
CA PHE A 91 0.12 10.35 7.45
C PHE A 91 0.09 11.06 6.10
N PHE A 92 1.17 10.97 5.34
CA PHE A 92 1.23 11.59 4.01
C PHE A 92 0.43 10.79 2.96
N ARG A 93 0.56 9.46 2.96
CA ARG A 93 -0.07 8.60 1.96
C ARG A 93 -1.50 8.19 2.32
N ASP A 94 -1.92 8.44 3.55
CA ASP A 94 -3.18 7.93 4.11
C ASP A 94 -3.35 6.42 3.90
N ALA A 95 -2.25 5.69 4.10
CA ALA A 95 -2.17 4.25 3.80
C ALA A 95 -1.16 3.57 4.74
N PRO A 96 -1.27 2.24 4.92
CA PRO A 96 -0.29 1.50 5.71
C PRO A 96 1.13 1.67 5.16
N VAL A 97 2.11 1.77 6.07
CA VAL A 97 3.55 1.78 5.71
C VAL A 97 3.94 0.41 5.17
N VAL A 98 3.58 -0.65 5.89
CA VAL A 98 3.71 -2.05 5.46
C VAL A 98 2.36 -2.50 4.92
N PRO A 99 2.28 -3.03 3.68
CA PRO A 99 1.03 -3.50 3.10
C PRO A 99 0.30 -4.51 3.98
N LYS A 100 -1.02 -4.37 4.13
CA LYS A 100 -1.85 -5.28 4.94
C LYS A 100 -1.98 -6.69 4.34
N SER A 101 -1.62 -6.86 3.07
CA SER A 101 -1.54 -8.16 2.39
C SER A 101 -0.36 -9.01 2.84
N LEU A 102 0.72 -8.38 3.36
CA LEU A 102 1.87 -9.09 3.88
C LEU A 102 1.50 -9.87 5.15
N ASP A 103 2.02 -11.10 5.25
CA ASP A 103 1.78 -11.94 6.43
C ASP A 103 2.36 -11.27 7.68
N LYS A 104 1.57 -11.18 8.74
CA LYS A 104 1.96 -10.50 9.99
C LYS A 104 2.95 -11.31 10.83
N ASN A 105 3.16 -12.58 10.50
CA ASN A 105 4.00 -13.50 11.29
C ASN A 105 5.37 -13.76 10.66
N LEU A 106 5.82 -12.89 9.77
CA LEU A 106 7.15 -12.99 9.18
C LEU A 106 8.22 -12.42 10.12
N SER A 107 9.43 -12.97 10.09
CA SER A 107 10.56 -12.30 10.72
C SER A 107 10.88 -10.99 9.99
N ASN A 108 11.45 -10.01 10.72
CA ASN A 108 11.63 -8.63 10.25
C ASN A 108 12.30 -8.53 8.88
N LYS A 109 13.30 -9.36 8.59
CA LYS A 109 14.01 -9.37 7.31
C LYS A 109 13.15 -9.67 6.07
N PHE A 110 11.96 -10.28 6.25
CA PHE A 110 11.07 -10.63 5.15
C PHE A 110 9.96 -9.60 4.90
N TYR A 111 9.89 -8.51 5.68
CA TYR A 111 8.97 -7.40 5.41
C TYR A 111 9.55 -6.44 4.37
N TYR A 112 9.52 -6.85 3.11
CA TYR A 112 9.89 -6.03 1.96
C TYR A 112 8.94 -6.28 0.79
N THR A 113 8.90 -5.33 -0.13
CA THR A 113 8.20 -5.42 -1.41
C THR A 113 9.22 -5.24 -2.55
N GLU A 114 8.78 -5.38 -3.78
CA GLU A 114 9.61 -5.10 -4.96
C GLU A 114 10.08 -3.63 -5.05
N TYR A 115 9.48 -2.75 -4.23
CA TYR A 115 9.86 -1.33 -4.14
C TYR A 115 10.89 -1.03 -3.07
N THR A 116 11.14 -1.97 -2.18
CA THR A 116 12.10 -1.81 -1.09
C THR A 116 13.52 -1.89 -1.64
N SER A 117 14.39 -0.95 -1.28
CA SER A 117 15.77 -0.93 -1.76
C SER A 117 16.60 -2.08 -1.17
N GLU A 118 17.58 -2.53 -1.93
CA GLU A 118 18.50 -3.57 -1.48
C GLU A 118 19.38 -3.07 -0.33
N THR A 119 19.74 -1.78 -0.34
CA THR A 119 20.46 -1.13 0.77
C THR A 119 19.71 -1.28 2.08
N PHE A 120 18.38 -1.03 2.10
CA PHE A 120 17.62 -1.12 3.35
C PHE A 120 17.30 -2.57 3.76
N LYS A 121 17.31 -3.52 2.85
CA LYS A 121 17.31 -4.95 3.22
C LYS A 121 18.57 -5.31 4.00
N LEU A 122 19.74 -4.87 3.49
CA LEU A 122 21.02 -5.07 4.18
C LEU A 122 21.09 -4.31 5.51
N VAL A 123 20.69 -3.05 5.55
CA VAL A 123 20.66 -2.23 6.78
C VAL A 123 19.78 -2.87 7.85
N SER A 124 18.59 -3.34 7.48
CA SER A 124 17.70 -4.04 8.40
C SER A 124 18.31 -5.33 8.92
N GLU A 125 18.97 -6.12 8.06
CA GLU A 125 19.64 -7.36 8.46
C GLU A 125 20.79 -7.09 9.44
N LEU A 126 21.62 -6.09 9.16
CA LEU A 126 22.72 -5.69 10.03
C LEU A 126 22.24 -5.16 11.38
N LEU A 127 21.22 -4.29 11.39
CA LEU A 127 20.66 -3.75 12.62
C LEU A 127 20.05 -4.86 13.48
N ASN A 128 19.24 -5.73 12.88
CA ASN A 128 18.60 -6.83 13.60
C ASN A 128 19.62 -7.87 14.08
N GLY A 129 20.72 -8.07 13.34
CA GLY A 129 21.84 -8.89 13.77
C GLY A 129 22.57 -8.34 15.01
N LEU A 130 22.59 -7.01 15.16
CA LEU A 130 23.22 -6.35 16.32
C LEU A 130 22.32 -6.31 17.55
N VAL A 131 21.02 -6.03 17.36
CA VAL A 131 20.07 -5.83 18.48
C VAL A 131 19.22 -7.04 18.79
N GLY A 132 19.18 -8.04 17.89
CA GLY A 132 18.27 -9.19 17.93
C GLY A 132 16.90 -8.90 17.30
N ASP A 133 16.36 -9.89 16.59
CA ASP A 133 15.07 -9.77 15.85
C ASP A 133 13.87 -9.45 16.75
N GLU A 134 13.90 -9.82 18.03
CA GLU A 134 12.85 -9.59 19.02
C GLU A 134 13.04 -8.27 19.80
N SER A 135 14.10 -7.52 19.51
CA SER A 135 14.37 -6.25 20.18
C SER A 135 13.35 -5.19 19.80
N PHE A 136 13.02 -4.30 20.73
CA PHE A 136 12.25 -3.09 20.46
C PHE A 136 12.89 -2.19 19.37
N LEU A 137 14.19 -2.28 19.20
CA LEU A 137 14.95 -1.55 18.17
C LEU A 137 15.02 -2.30 16.84
N ALA A 138 14.54 -3.54 16.78
CA ALA A 138 14.50 -4.29 15.53
C ALA A 138 13.59 -3.60 14.51
N MET A 139 14.07 -3.45 13.30
CA MET A 139 13.38 -2.70 12.26
C MET A 139 13.35 -3.50 10.96
N ASN A 140 12.19 -3.60 10.34
CA ASN A 140 12.09 -4.22 9.02
C ASN A 140 12.55 -3.26 7.89
N PRO A 141 12.92 -3.78 6.70
CA PRO A 141 13.42 -2.98 5.59
C PRO A 141 12.51 -1.82 5.19
N ILE A 142 11.18 -2.03 5.18
CA ILE A 142 10.22 -0.99 4.81
C ILE A 142 10.21 0.14 5.85
N HIS A 143 10.23 -0.20 7.14
CA HIS A 143 10.27 0.77 8.22
C HIS A 143 11.56 1.57 8.24
N ALA A 144 12.71 0.90 8.03
CA ALA A 144 14.01 1.56 7.95
C ALA A 144 14.07 2.55 6.78
N GLU A 145 13.59 2.14 5.61
CA GLU A 145 13.49 3.00 4.44
C GLU A 145 12.50 4.17 4.65
N ASN A 146 11.39 3.94 5.36
CA ASN A 146 10.41 5.00 5.67
C ASN A 146 11.02 6.08 6.57
N VAL A 147 11.79 5.71 7.60
CA VAL A 147 12.50 6.67 8.46
C VAL A 147 13.46 7.51 7.63
N PHE A 148 14.29 6.90 6.82
CA PHE A 148 15.27 7.60 6.00
C PHE A 148 14.60 8.55 4.99
N ARG A 149 13.59 8.09 4.28
CA ARG A 149 12.82 8.90 3.32
C ARG A 149 12.10 10.06 3.98
N SER A 150 11.54 9.85 5.17
CA SER A 150 10.83 10.90 5.90
C SER A 150 11.78 12.02 6.33
N TRP A 151 13.04 11.69 6.68
CA TRP A 151 14.04 12.69 7.07
C TRP A 151 14.69 13.40 5.88
N THR A 152 14.87 12.69 4.78
CA THR A 152 15.58 13.20 3.60
C THR A 152 14.64 13.72 2.51
N GLY A 153 13.34 13.49 2.65
CA GLY A 153 12.33 13.91 1.68
C GLY A 153 12.58 13.32 0.28
N GLY A 154 12.26 14.10 -0.76
CA GLY A 154 12.41 13.67 -2.15
C GLY A 154 13.85 13.29 -2.56
N ILE A 155 14.85 13.92 -1.93
CA ILE A 155 16.28 13.66 -2.22
C ILE A 155 16.68 12.26 -1.72
N GLY A 156 16.05 11.77 -0.65
CA GLY A 156 16.37 10.47 -0.07
C GLY A 156 16.29 9.31 -1.06
N ARG A 157 15.37 9.38 -1.99
CA ARG A 157 15.25 8.36 -3.05
C ARG A 157 16.51 8.29 -3.92
N TYR A 158 17.03 9.43 -4.34
CA TYR A 158 18.24 9.47 -5.18
C TYR A 158 19.46 8.95 -4.43
N ILE A 159 19.55 9.27 -3.13
CA ILE A 159 20.64 8.75 -2.27
C ILE A 159 20.54 7.23 -2.20
N ILE A 160 19.34 6.69 -1.99
CA ILE A 160 19.11 5.23 -1.95
C ILE A 160 19.50 4.58 -3.28
N ASP A 161 19.06 5.14 -4.41
CA ASP A 161 19.36 4.59 -5.74
C ASP A 161 20.88 4.59 -6.02
N ILE A 162 21.60 5.63 -5.58
CA ILE A 162 23.07 5.69 -5.67
C ILE A 162 23.74 4.66 -4.75
N LEU A 163 23.23 4.49 -3.52
CA LEU A 163 23.75 3.49 -2.58
C LEU A 163 23.50 2.08 -3.11
N ASP A 164 22.31 1.76 -3.58
CA ASP A 164 21.99 0.47 -4.22
C ASP A 164 22.96 0.20 -5.36
N TYR A 165 23.15 1.16 -6.27
CA TYR A 165 24.08 1.02 -7.40
C TYR A 165 25.51 0.78 -6.93
N GLY A 166 25.98 1.55 -5.96
CA GLY A 166 27.35 1.44 -5.42
C GLY A 166 27.60 0.10 -4.74
N LEU A 167 26.67 -0.36 -3.92
CA LEU A 167 26.78 -1.62 -3.17
C LEU A 167 26.68 -2.85 -4.10
N ILE A 168 25.83 -2.79 -5.11
CA ILE A 168 25.73 -3.82 -6.15
C ILE A 168 27.05 -3.90 -6.94
N LYS A 169 27.58 -2.75 -7.38
CA LYS A 169 28.85 -2.71 -8.14
C LYS A 169 30.03 -3.18 -7.31
N ALA A 170 30.02 -2.93 -6.01
CA ALA A 170 31.01 -3.43 -5.05
C ALA A 170 30.82 -4.92 -4.72
N LYS A 171 29.76 -5.56 -5.24
CA LYS A 171 29.38 -6.96 -4.93
C LYS A 171 29.14 -7.22 -3.43
N ILE A 172 28.71 -6.20 -2.70
CA ILE A 172 28.35 -6.30 -1.28
C ILE A 172 26.93 -6.82 -1.14
N ILE A 173 26.04 -6.43 -2.08
CA ILE A 173 24.70 -6.94 -2.20
C ILE A 173 24.49 -7.58 -3.59
N ASP A 174 23.59 -8.54 -3.65
CA ASP A 174 23.20 -9.17 -4.91
C ASP A 174 22.59 -8.14 -5.86
N ASP A 175 22.78 -8.35 -7.16
CA ASP A 175 22.10 -7.59 -8.21
C ASP A 175 20.85 -8.40 -8.65
N PRO A 176 19.70 -8.22 -7.98
CA PRO A 176 18.50 -8.90 -8.40
C PRO A 176 18.06 -8.32 -9.73
N ILE A 177 17.61 -9.17 -10.65
CA ILE A 177 16.92 -8.72 -11.87
C ILE A 177 15.61 -8.07 -11.39
N LYS A 178 15.64 -6.74 -11.18
CA LYS A 178 14.46 -5.99 -10.76
C LYS A 178 13.44 -5.95 -11.89
N PRO A 179 12.13 -5.95 -11.57
CA PRO A 179 11.11 -5.66 -12.57
C PRO A 179 11.42 -4.32 -13.23
N THR A 180 11.36 -4.27 -14.57
CA THR A 180 11.66 -3.03 -15.30
C THR A 180 10.80 -1.90 -14.77
N ASP A 181 11.43 -0.77 -14.53
CA ASP A 181 10.76 0.42 -14.07
C ASP A 181 10.08 1.10 -15.25
N THR A 182 8.85 1.47 -15.03
CA THR A 182 8.19 2.47 -15.86
C THR A 182 8.96 3.79 -15.74
N LEU A 183 8.74 4.72 -16.68
CA LEU A 183 9.28 6.10 -16.64
C LEU A 183 9.10 6.78 -15.28
N SER A 184 8.18 6.26 -14.46
CA SER A 184 7.93 6.69 -13.08
C SER A 184 9.14 6.62 -12.14
N LYS A 185 10.23 5.96 -12.50
CA LYS A 185 11.44 5.93 -11.67
C LYS A 185 12.52 6.93 -12.09
N ILE A 186 12.42 7.52 -13.28
CA ILE A 186 13.35 8.57 -13.68
C ILE A 186 13.05 9.82 -12.87
N PRO A 187 14.04 10.40 -12.17
CA PRO A 187 13.90 11.69 -11.48
C PRO A 187 13.30 12.73 -12.41
N VAL A 188 12.44 13.62 -11.92
CA VAL A 188 11.70 14.62 -12.69
C VAL A 188 10.58 14.01 -13.54
N ILE A 189 10.83 13.03 -14.42
CA ILE A 189 9.80 12.35 -15.23
C ILE A 189 8.77 11.66 -14.33
N ARG A 190 9.21 11.07 -13.24
CA ARG A 190 8.36 10.46 -12.22
C ARG A 190 7.25 11.36 -11.68
N ALA A 191 7.46 12.67 -11.64
CA ALA A 191 6.44 13.61 -11.18
C ALA A 191 5.24 13.66 -12.15
N PHE A 192 5.46 13.30 -13.42
CA PHE A 192 4.50 13.42 -14.52
C PHE A 192 3.97 12.06 -15.00
N ASP A 193 4.62 10.96 -14.63
CA ASP A 193 4.26 9.61 -15.04
C ASP A 193 3.28 8.97 -14.07
N VAL A 194 2.29 8.26 -14.59
CA VAL A 194 1.32 7.48 -13.81
C VAL A 194 1.53 6.01 -14.12
N ARG A 195 1.57 5.21 -13.08
CA ARG A 195 1.61 3.76 -13.24
C ARG A 195 0.23 3.24 -13.59
N ASP A 196 0.11 2.41 -14.63
CA ASP A 196 -1.15 1.80 -15.07
C ASP A 196 -1.79 0.94 -13.98
N VAL A 197 -0.96 0.20 -13.23
CA VAL A 197 -1.42 -0.65 -12.12
C VAL A 197 -0.93 -0.08 -10.79
N PRO A 198 -1.84 0.42 -9.92
CA PRO A 198 -1.46 1.09 -8.66
C PRO A 198 -0.88 0.16 -7.59
N GLY A 199 -0.89 -1.15 -7.79
CA GLY A 199 -0.33 -2.14 -6.88
C GLY A 199 -1.01 -2.12 -5.50
N TYR A 200 -0.23 -2.22 -4.43
CA TYR A 200 -0.73 -2.22 -3.04
C TYR A 200 -1.50 -0.96 -2.64
N SER A 201 -1.30 0.15 -3.32
CA SER A 201 -1.94 1.43 -3.03
C SER A 201 -3.28 1.62 -3.76
N SER A 202 -3.79 0.60 -4.44
CA SER A 202 -5.10 0.61 -5.05
C SER A 202 -6.19 0.96 -4.04
N LYS A 203 -7.12 1.83 -4.44
CA LYS A 203 -8.27 2.22 -3.62
C LYS A 203 -9.07 1.00 -3.19
N SER A 204 -9.39 0.09 -4.12
CA SER A 204 -10.17 -1.11 -3.82
C SER A 204 -9.51 -2.01 -2.80
N LEU A 205 -8.18 -2.20 -2.88
CA LEU A 205 -7.43 -2.98 -1.88
C LEU A 205 -7.46 -2.29 -0.51
N THR A 206 -7.25 -0.99 -0.47
CA THR A 206 -7.28 -0.23 0.80
C THR A 206 -8.65 -0.35 1.46
N THR A 207 -9.73 -0.05 0.72
CA THR A 207 -11.12 -0.14 1.21
C THR A 207 -11.48 -1.56 1.64
N PHE A 208 -11.05 -2.58 0.88
CA PHE A 208 -11.27 -3.98 1.24
C PHE A 208 -10.68 -4.31 2.62
N PHE A 209 -9.41 -3.95 2.86
CA PHE A 209 -8.76 -4.23 4.13
C PHE A 209 -9.33 -3.40 5.30
N GLU A 210 -9.80 -2.19 5.05
CA GLU A 210 -10.49 -1.38 6.06
C GLU A 210 -11.81 -2.01 6.50
N LYS A 211 -12.64 -2.44 5.52
CA LYS A 211 -13.91 -3.12 5.82
C LYS A 211 -13.69 -4.54 6.39
N LEU A 212 -12.61 -5.20 6.05
CA LEU A 212 -12.26 -6.52 6.58
C LEU A 212 -11.82 -6.49 8.05
N GLU A 213 -11.13 -5.45 8.50
CA GLU A 213 -10.49 -5.39 9.83
C GLU A 213 -11.48 -5.65 10.98
N PRO A 214 -12.66 -5.01 11.06
CA PRO A 214 -13.64 -5.30 12.10
C PRO A 214 -14.20 -6.73 12.02
N ILE A 215 -14.39 -7.26 10.81
CA ILE A 215 -14.85 -8.63 10.59
C ILE A 215 -13.82 -9.63 11.11
N GLN A 216 -12.57 -9.47 10.73
CA GLN A 216 -11.47 -10.32 11.17
C GLN A 216 -11.32 -10.28 12.69
N LYS A 217 -11.44 -9.10 13.29
CA LYS A 217 -11.38 -8.95 14.75
C LYS A 217 -12.48 -9.76 15.43
N ALA A 218 -13.73 -9.64 14.98
CA ALA A 218 -14.85 -10.38 15.55
C ALA A 218 -14.64 -11.91 15.52
N PHE A 219 -14.11 -12.45 14.41
CA PHE A 219 -13.80 -13.88 14.32
C PHE A 219 -12.60 -14.30 15.19
N ASN A 220 -11.56 -13.44 15.28
CA ASN A 220 -10.41 -13.72 16.14
C ASN A 220 -10.81 -13.71 17.63
N ASP A 221 -11.65 -12.74 18.04
CA ASP A 221 -12.16 -12.66 19.43
C ASP A 221 -13.00 -13.90 19.77
N LEU A 222 -13.86 -14.35 18.85
CA LEU A 222 -14.64 -15.59 19.01
C LEU A 222 -13.73 -16.83 19.14
N GLU A 223 -12.73 -16.96 18.27
CA GLU A 223 -11.78 -18.07 18.32
C GLU A 223 -10.98 -18.06 19.63
N TYR A 224 -10.58 -16.90 20.10
CA TYR A 224 -9.87 -16.74 21.37
C TYR A 224 -10.73 -17.12 22.56
N ALA A 225 -11.99 -16.65 22.64
CA ALA A 225 -12.91 -17.03 23.71
C ALA A 225 -13.14 -18.55 23.75
N GLN A 226 -13.26 -19.19 22.58
CA GLN A 226 -13.35 -20.66 22.51
C GLN A 226 -12.10 -21.35 23.06
N LYS A 227 -10.90 -20.84 22.74
CA LYS A 227 -9.62 -21.43 23.19
C LYS A 227 -9.43 -21.35 24.72
N ILE A 228 -9.89 -20.25 25.34
CA ILE A 228 -9.78 -20.07 26.81
C ILE A 228 -10.94 -20.72 27.56
N GLY A 229 -11.96 -21.24 26.86
CA GLY A 229 -13.12 -21.92 27.48
C GLY A 229 -14.11 -20.92 28.11
N ASP A 230 -14.15 -19.68 27.72
CA ASP A 230 -15.13 -18.71 28.17
C ASP A 230 -16.43 -18.86 27.39
N PHE A 231 -17.27 -19.81 27.85
CA PHE A 231 -18.50 -20.17 27.15
C PHE A 231 -19.56 -19.07 27.16
N GLU A 232 -19.56 -18.19 28.15
CA GLU A 232 -20.49 -17.07 28.23
C GLU A 232 -20.14 -16.02 27.15
N GLU A 233 -18.86 -15.69 27.01
CA GLU A 233 -18.38 -14.79 25.99
C GLU A 233 -18.51 -15.40 24.59
N VAL A 234 -18.30 -16.70 24.43
CA VAL A 234 -18.54 -17.40 23.15
C VAL A 234 -19.99 -17.25 22.71
N GLU A 235 -20.97 -17.45 23.61
CA GLU A 235 -22.38 -17.31 23.26
C GLU A 235 -22.74 -15.86 22.85
N ARG A 236 -22.18 -14.88 23.53
CA ARG A 236 -22.35 -13.45 23.20
C ARG A 236 -21.76 -13.14 21.83
N LEU A 237 -20.50 -13.50 21.61
CA LEU A 237 -19.78 -13.21 20.37
C LEU A 237 -20.38 -13.96 19.17
N GLN A 238 -20.91 -15.16 19.37
CA GLN A 238 -21.62 -15.88 18.30
C GLN A 238 -22.87 -15.15 17.80
N LYS A 239 -23.59 -14.46 18.70
CA LYS A 239 -24.77 -13.66 18.30
C LYS A 239 -24.38 -12.39 17.57
N GLU A 240 -23.23 -11.83 17.90
CA GLU A 240 -22.73 -10.55 17.33
C GLU A 240 -21.82 -10.73 16.11
N ALA A 241 -21.24 -11.93 15.91
CA ALA A 241 -20.31 -12.21 14.83
C ALA A 241 -20.99 -12.08 13.45
N PRO A 242 -20.38 -11.37 12.52
CA PRO A 242 -20.92 -11.17 11.17
C PRO A 242 -20.66 -12.39 10.29
N PHE A 243 -21.34 -13.53 10.59
CA PHE A 243 -21.15 -14.79 9.87
C PHE A 243 -21.49 -14.70 8.38
N ASP A 244 -22.44 -13.85 8.03
CA ASP A 244 -22.83 -13.52 6.66
C ASP A 244 -21.68 -12.86 5.87
N LYS A 245 -20.78 -12.15 6.56
CA LYS A 245 -19.61 -11.48 5.96
C LYS A 245 -18.34 -12.33 5.99
N LYS A 246 -18.41 -13.60 6.41
CA LYS A 246 -17.24 -14.49 6.52
C LYS A 246 -16.50 -14.70 5.20
N PHE A 247 -17.18 -14.60 4.07
CA PHE A 247 -16.58 -14.69 2.73
C PHE A 247 -15.42 -13.69 2.53
N MET A 248 -15.42 -12.55 3.23
CA MET A 248 -14.33 -11.57 3.18
C MET A 248 -12.98 -12.18 3.61
N LEU A 249 -13.00 -13.15 4.54
CA LEU A 249 -11.78 -13.86 4.96
C LEU A 249 -11.23 -14.78 3.86
N ASP A 250 -12.11 -15.37 3.05
CA ASP A 250 -11.70 -16.21 1.91
C ASP A 250 -11.05 -15.35 0.81
N TYR A 251 -11.62 -14.19 0.51
CA TYR A 251 -10.99 -13.22 -0.39
C TYR A 251 -9.64 -12.73 0.15
N GLN A 252 -9.54 -12.47 1.46
CA GLN A 252 -8.25 -12.11 2.08
C GLN A 252 -7.20 -13.19 1.85
N LYS A 253 -7.57 -14.47 2.01
CA LYS A 253 -6.64 -15.58 1.76
C LYS A 253 -6.14 -15.58 0.32
N SER A 254 -7.06 -15.43 -0.64
CA SER A 254 -6.71 -15.35 -2.06
C SER A 254 -5.78 -14.18 -2.37
N ILE A 255 -6.05 -13.00 -1.81
CA ILE A 255 -5.20 -11.81 -1.97
C ILE A 255 -3.80 -12.05 -1.38
N LYS A 256 -3.70 -12.68 -0.20
CA LYS A 256 -2.41 -13.04 0.40
C LYS A 256 -1.62 -14.07 -0.40
N ASP A 257 -2.31 -15.01 -1.05
CA ASP A 257 -1.64 -15.99 -1.91
C ASP A 257 -1.08 -15.34 -3.18
N LEU A 258 -1.78 -14.35 -3.76
CA LEU A 258 -1.27 -13.53 -4.85
C LEU A 258 -0.07 -12.67 -4.41
N ASP A 259 -0.08 -12.13 -3.19
CA ASP A 259 1.07 -11.42 -2.62
C ASP A 259 2.31 -12.33 -2.51
N LYS A 260 2.13 -13.58 -2.07
CA LYS A 260 3.22 -14.57 -2.06
C LYS A 260 3.73 -14.86 -3.48
N ALA A 261 2.82 -14.94 -4.47
CA ALA A 261 3.21 -15.13 -5.86
C ALA A 261 4.05 -13.95 -6.38
N ILE A 262 3.69 -12.69 -6.06
CA ILE A 262 4.49 -11.51 -6.40
C ILE A 262 5.91 -11.63 -5.86
N ARG A 263 6.08 -12.06 -4.60
CA ARG A 263 7.40 -12.26 -3.99
C ARG A 263 8.19 -13.38 -4.65
N GLN A 264 7.52 -14.48 -5.03
CA GLN A 264 8.16 -15.56 -5.77
C GLN A 264 8.65 -15.07 -7.13
N ILE A 265 7.80 -14.34 -7.89
CA ILE A 265 8.16 -13.73 -9.18
C ILE A 265 9.36 -12.80 -9.02
N TYR A 266 9.38 -11.97 -7.98
CA TYR A 266 10.50 -11.08 -7.70
C TYR A 266 11.83 -11.83 -7.53
N ASN A 267 11.81 -12.99 -6.88
CA ASN A 267 13.00 -13.78 -6.58
C ASN A 267 13.40 -14.77 -7.70
N ILE A 268 12.54 -15.01 -8.71
CA ILE A 268 12.86 -15.91 -9.83
C ILE A 268 14.03 -15.33 -10.66
N LYS A 269 15.02 -16.16 -10.95
CA LYS A 269 16.16 -15.85 -11.83
C LYS A 269 16.01 -16.46 -13.22
N GLU A 270 15.39 -17.63 -13.30
CA GLU A 270 15.17 -18.39 -14.53
C GLU A 270 13.78 -19.02 -14.53
N LEU A 271 13.15 -19.14 -15.67
CA LEU A 271 11.89 -19.86 -15.86
C LEU A 271 12.11 -21.38 -15.85
N ALA A 272 11.03 -22.15 -15.72
CA ALA A 272 11.10 -23.61 -15.67
C ALA A 272 11.69 -24.25 -16.95
N ASP A 273 11.64 -23.55 -18.06
CA ASP A 273 12.23 -23.96 -19.35
C ASP A 273 13.70 -23.57 -19.50
N GLY A 274 14.33 -22.98 -18.47
CA GLY A 274 15.71 -22.51 -18.48
C GLY A 274 15.90 -21.13 -19.12
N THR A 275 14.82 -20.46 -19.53
CA THR A 275 14.88 -19.10 -20.08
C THR A 275 15.23 -18.11 -18.96
N LYS A 276 16.23 -17.25 -19.16
CA LYS A 276 16.54 -16.17 -18.22
C LYS A 276 15.42 -15.15 -18.19
N ILE A 277 14.90 -14.90 -17.01
CA ILE A 277 13.83 -13.91 -16.84
C ILE A 277 14.38 -12.49 -17.02
N THR A 278 13.62 -11.65 -17.73
CA THR A 278 13.94 -10.22 -17.89
C THR A 278 13.15 -9.37 -16.90
N GLY A 279 13.58 -8.11 -16.69
CA GLY A 279 12.86 -7.16 -15.87
C GLY A 279 11.44 -6.89 -16.41
N ASP A 280 11.27 -6.82 -17.74
CA ASP A 280 9.96 -6.61 -18.38
C ASP A 280 9.02 -7.78 -18.11
N MET A 281 9.50 -9.02 -18.27
CA MET A 281 8.71 -10.21 -17.94
C MET A 281 8.27 -10.21 -16.48
N LYS A 282 9.18 -9.86 -15.55
CA LYS A 282 8.83 -9.73 -14.13
C LYS A 282 7.78 -8.66 -13.91
N ARG A 283 7.91 -7.52 -14.58
CA ARG A 283 6.94 -6.43 -14.47
C ARG A 283 5.56 -6.88 -14.89
N GLU A 284 5.45 -7.47 -16.08
CA GLU A 284 4.19 -7.97 -16.60
C GLU A 284 3.55 -9.01 -15.68
N MET A 285 4.33 -10.00 -15.24
CA MET A 285 3.84 -11.03 -14.31
C MET A 285 3.35 -10.45 -12.98
N ILE A 286 4.06 -9.48 -12.41
CA ILE A 286 3.68 -8.82 -11.15
C ILE A 286 2.43 -7.96 -11.34
N ASP A 287 2.34 -7.21 -12.42
CA ASP A 287 1.19 -6.36 -12.70
C ASP A 287 -0.09 -7.19 -12.90
N GLN A 288 0.01 -8.37 -13.54
CA GLN A 288 -1.09 -9.33 -13.61
C GLN A 288 -1.57 -9.79 -12.23
N GLN A 289 -0.65 -10.07 -11.29
CA GLN A 289 -1.05 -10.44 -9.92
C GLN A 289 -1.76 -9.28 -9.21
N TYR A 290 -1.29 -8.04 -9.38
CA TYR A 290 -1.97 -6.86 -8.83
C TYR A 290 -3.38 -6.67 -9.41
N ILE A 291 -3.56 -6.83 -10.70
CA ILE A 291 -4.87 -6.77 -11.34
C ILE A 291 -5.82 -7.81 -10.73
N LEU A 292 -5.35 -9.04 -10.52
CA LEU A 292 -6.15 -10.09 -9.86
C LEU A 292 -6.49 -9.73 -8.41
N MET A 293 -5.53 -9.20 -7.64
CA MET A 293 -5.77 -8.74 -6.26
C MET A 293 -6.84 -7.65 -6.21
N ILE A 294 -6.76 -6.65 -7.09
CA ILE A 294 -7.72 -5.55 -7.21
C ILE A 294 -9.10 -6.09 -7.57
N ASN A 295 -9.18 -7.02 -8.53
CA ASN A 295 -10.43 -7.63 -8.94
C ASN A 295 -11.08 -8.44 -7.80
N PHE A 296 -10.32 -9.20 -7.02
CA PHE A 296 -10.84 -9.89 -5.84
C PHE A 296 -11.36 -8.92 -4.79
N ALA A 297 -10.63 -7.83 -4.53
CA ALA A 297 -11.09 -6.79 -3.62
C ALA A 297 -12.40 -6.15 -4.10
N LYS A 298 -12.52 -5.79 -5.39
CA LYS A 298 -13.74 -5.25 -5.99
C LYS A 298 -14.92 -6.22 -5.87
N GLN A 299 -14.71 -7.49 -6.19
CA GLN A 299 -15.76 -8.51 -6.08
C GLN A 299 -16.26 -8.65 -4.64
N ALA A 300 -15.36 -8.72 -3.67
CA ALA A 300 -15.70 -8.80 -2.27
C ALA A 300 -16.48 -7.58 -1.79
N LEU A 301 -16.06 -6.37 -2.17
CA LEU A 301 -16.74 -5.13 -1.83
C LEU A 301 -18.15 -5.06 -2.46
N ASN A 302 -18.29 -5.44 -3.71
CA ASN A 302 -19.59 -5.48 -4.39
C ASN A 302 -20.57 -6.47 -3.75
N LEU A 303 -20.07 -7.60 -3.25
CA LEU A 303 -20.89 -8.56 -2.50
C LEU A 303 -21.29 -7.98 -1.15
N LEU A 304 -20.38 -7.31 -0.46
CA LEU A 304 -20.67 -6.69 0.83
C LEU A 304 -21.73 -5.60 0.70
N ASP A 305 -21.60 -4.71 -0.28
CA ASP A 305 -22.56 -3.61 -0.53
C ASP A 305 -23.96 -4.16 -0.86
N LYS A 306 -24.07 -5.22 -1.69
CA LYS A 306 -25.36 -5.89 -1.97
C LYS A 306 -26.01 -6.53 -0.74
N MET A 307 -25.26 -6.85 0.29
CA MET A 307 -25.79 -7.39 1.55
C MET A 307 -26.24 -6.28 2.50
N GLU A 308 -25.57 -5.12 2.45
CA GLU A 308 -25.93 -3.94 3.25
C GLU A 308 -27.14 -3.18 2.70
N ASP A 309 -27.46 -3.34 1.42
CA ASP A 309 -28.65 -2.75 0.76
C ASP A 309 -29.93 -3.57 0.97
N LYS A 310 -29.88 -4.73 1.61
CA LYS A 310 -31.03 -5.60 1.91
C LYS A 310 -31.49 -5.46 3.35
#